data_0f4d3913cff2eb5585d053da043c545d
#
_entry.id   0f4d3913cff2eb5585d053da043c545d
#
_cell.length_a   1.000
_cell.length_b   1.000
_cell.length_c   1.000
_cell.angle_alpha   90.00
_cell.angle_beta   90.00
_cell.angle_gamma   90.00
#
_symmetry.space_group_name_H-M   'P 1'
#
loop_
_entity.id
_entity.type
_entity.pdbx_description
1 polymer ?
#
loop_
_entity_poly.entity_id
_entity_poly.type
_entity_poly.pdbx_seq_one_letter_code
_entity_poly.pdbx_strand_id
1 'polypeptide(L)'
;MIAMITVLGLGGSARAQTTPASPPAPVETATPTPDNAVMLTVFFKHDQSRPLSELNAQLDRQGFYKAFPPAGVEVVSWYVMMGIGQVVTLRLPASRLREVNRILENTAWGSYHTEFYPTYDYKPTGLASHEKAQSK
;
A
#
# COMPACT_ATOMS: atom_id res chain seq x y z
N MET A 1 -21.64 49.80 -64.66
CA MET A 1 -20.26 49.44 -64.24
C MET A 1 -20.34 48.91 -62.80
N ILE A 2 -20.22 47.64 -62.67
CA ILE A 2 -20.39 46.93 -61.39
C ILE A 2 -19.02 46.57 -60.90
N ALA A 3 -18.65 47.09 -59.72
CA ALA A 3 -17.41 46.74 -59.04
C ALA A 3 -17.67 45.55 -58.04
N MET A 4 -16.96 44.48 -58.27
CA MET A 4 -17.03 43.26 -57.50
C MET A 4 -15.93 43.31 -56.41
N ILE A 5 -16.31 43.29 -55.15
CA ILE A 5 -15.38 43.26 -54.01
C ILE A 5 -15.29 41.79 -53.54
N THR A 6 -14.11 41.19 -53.70
CA THR A 6 -13.81 39.86 -53.25
C THR A 6 -13.23 39.95 -51.81
N VAL A 7 -13.94 39.38 -50.84
CA VAL A 7 -13.45 39.27 -49.48
C VAL A 7 -12.72 37.90 -49.33
N LEU A 8 -11.40 37.96 -49.09
CA LEU A 8 -10.63 36.78 -48.72
C LEU A 8 -10.82 36.51 -47.21
N GLY A 9 -11.46 35.41 -46.91
CA GLY A 9 -11.50 34.89 -45.54
C GLY A 9 -10.22 34.11 -45.20
N LEU A 10 -9.43 34.62 -44.29
CA LEU A 10 -8.31 33.86 -43.67
C LEU A 10 -8.89 32.90 -42.62
N GLY A 11 -8.99 31.64 -42.98
CA GLY A 11 -9.24 30.54 -42.02
C GLY A 11 -7.99 30.20 -41.23
N GLY A 12 -7.90 30.71 -40.03
CA GLY A 12 -6.86 30.29 -39.08
C GLY A 12 -7.19 28.93 -38.48
N SER A 13 -6.51 27.88 -38.94
CA SER A 13 -6.56 26.56 -38.28
C SER A 13 -5.78 26.60 -36.97
N ALA A 14 -6.48 26.67 -35.85
CA ALA A 14 -5.90 26.46 -34.54
C ALA A 14 -5.45 24.99 -34.41
N ARG A 15 -4.16 24.73 -34.52
CA ARG A 15 -3.57 23.44 -34.16
C ARG A 15 -3.62 23.32 -32.63
N ALA A 16 -4.43 22.40 -32.15
CA ALA A 16 -4.36 21.95 -30.76
C ALA A 16 -2.99 21.31 -30.54
N GLN A 17 -2.14 21.95 -29.74
CA GLN A 17 -0.92 21.37 -29.24
C GLN A 17 -1.29 20.31 -28.19
N THR A 18 -1.24 19.04 -28.57
CA THR A 18 -1.23 17.92 -27.65
C THR A 18 0.10 17.95 -26.90
N THR A 19 0.07 18.43 -25.65
CA THR A 19 1.20 18.31 -24.74
C THR A 19 1.47 16.80 -24.55
N PRO A 20 2.69 16.29 -24.83
CA PRO A 20 2.98 14.90 -24.58
C PRO A 20 2.85 14.64 -23.07
N ALA A 21 2.05 13.63 -22.71
CA ALA A 21 1.94 13.19 -21.33
C ALA A 21 3.34 12.82 -20.82
N SER A 22 3.75 13.41 -19.70
CA SER A 22 5.00 13.02 -19.03
C SER A 22 5.00 11.50 -18.82
N PRO A 23 6.12 10.81 -19.11
CA PRO A 23 6.22 9.39 -18.84
C PRO A 23 5.92 9.16 -17.35
N PRO A 24 5.24 8.04 -17.01
CA PRO A 24 5.00 7.69 -15.62
C PRO A 24 6.33 7.61 -14.89
N ALA A 25 6.41 8.26 -13.72
CA ALA A 25 7.58 8.20 -12.87
C ALA A 25 7.95 6.73 -12.63
N PRO A 26 9.26 6.37 -12.63
CA PRO A 26 9.68 5.01 -12.35
C PRO A 26 9.04 4.54 -11.04
N VAL A 27 8.43 3.37 -11.05
CA VAL A 27 7.96 2.74 -9.82
C VAL A 27 9.22 2.48 -9.00
N GLU A 28 9.47 3.30 -7.99
CA GLU A 28 10.60 3.12 -7.10
C GLU A 28 10.46 1.76 -6.41
N THR A 29 11.27 0.81 -6.83
CA THR A 29 11.58 -0.40 -6.08
C THR A 29 12.57 -0.05 -4.96
N ALA A 30 12.39 1.09 -4.32
CA ALA A 30 13.28 1.59 -3.30
C ALA A 30 13.26 0.64 -2.09
N THR A 31 14.44 0.20 -1.71
CA THR A 31 14.66 -0.45 -0.42
C THR A 31 14.26 0.52 0.70
N PRO A 32 13.59 0.08 1.78
CA PRO A 32 13.27 0.94 2.89
C PRO A 32 14.54 1.60 3.44
N THR A 33 14.53 2.94 3.53
CA THR A 33 15.57 3.73 4.19
C THR A 33 14.96 4.42 5.40
N PRO A 34 15.74 4.91 6.38
CA PRO A 34 15.22 5.66 7.51
C PRO A 34 14.30 6.83 7.12
N ASP A 35 14.57 7.45 5.97
CA ASP A 35 13.86 8.65 5.52
C ASP A 35 12.56 8.37 4.76
N ASN A 36 12.41 7.19 4.15
CA ASN A 36 11.24 6.86 3.32
C ASN A 36 10.41 5.69 3.87
N ALA A 37 10.91 5.00 4.90
CA ALA A 37 10.26 3.84 5.47
C ALA A 37 9.14 4.24 6.42
N VAL A 38 7.99 3.62 6.21
CA VAL A 38 6.89 3.61 7.18
C VAL A 38 6.74 2.20 7.74
N MET A 39 6.29 2.11 8.99
CA MET A 39 5.83 0.84 9.54
C MET A 39 4.32 0.76 9.41
N LEU A 40 3.84 -0.40 9.03
CA LEU A 40 2.43 -0.71 8.87
C LEU A 40 2.11 -1.98 9.63
N THR A 41 1.24 -1.88 10.63
CA THR A 41 0.70 -3.04 11.33
C THR A 41 -0.63 -3.43 10.71
N VAL A 42 -0.74 -4.68 10.29
CA VAL A 42 -1.95 -5.25 9.69
C VAL A 42 -2.48 -6.33 10.61
N PHE A 43 -3.77 -6.21 10.97
CA PHE A 43 -4.51 -7.25 11.66
C PHE A 43 -5.30 -8.06 10.64
N PHE A 44 -5.09 -9.37 10.67
CA PHE A 44 -5.84 -10.35 9.89
C PHE A 44 -6.81 -11.06 10.83
N LYS A 45 -7.98 -10.49 10.99
CA LYS A 45 -9.02 -11.08 11.86
C LYS A 45 -9.72 -12.21 11.14
N HIS A 46 -9.76 -13.39 11.78
CA HIS A 46 -10.46 -14.54 11.24
C HIS A 46 -11.97 -14.31 11.18
N ASP A 47 -12.60 -14.76 10.10
CA ASP A 47 -14.04 -14.94 10.07
C ASP A 47 -14.40 -16.18 10.91
N GLN A 48 -14.83 -15.93 12.15
CA GLN A 48 -15.15 -17.01 13.11
C GLN A 48 -16.47 -17.74 12.81
N SER A 49 -17.20 -17.34 11.79
CA SER A 49 -18.38 -18.05 11.31
C SER A 49 -18.03 -19.34 10.54
N ARG A 50 -16.74 -19.51 10.20
CA ARG A 50 -16.23 -20.60 9.38
C ARG A 50 -15.07 -21.32 10.08
N PRO A 51 -14.93 -22.64 9.91
CA PRO A 51 -13.77 -23.38 10.42
C PRO A 51 -12.46 -22.88 9.83
N LEU A 52 -11.39 -22.89 10.62
CA LEU A 52 -10.06 -22.44 10.19
C LEU A 52 -9.55 -23.17 8.95
N SER A 53 -9.87 -24.45 8.80
CA SER A 53 -9.50 -25.24 7.63
C SER A 53 -10.10 -24.71 6.33
N GLU A 54 -11.32 -24.21 6.36
CA GLU A 54 -11.96 -23.58 5.20
C GLU A 54 -11.32 -22.23 4.86
N LEU A 55 -11.01 -21.44 5.87
CA LEU A 55 -10.33 -20.15 5.69
C LEU A 55 -8.94 -20.37 5.07
N ASN A 56 -8.18 -21.34 5.56
CA ASN A 56 -6.87 -21.67 5.02
C ASN A 56 -6.97 -22.18 3.57
N ALA A 57 -7.91 -23.07 3.28
CA ALA A 57 -8.13 -23.54 1.91
C ALA A 57 -8.52 -22.40 0.95
N GLN A 58 -9.23 -21.39 1.43
CA GLN A 58 -9.54 -20.20 0.64
C GLN A 58 -8.29 -19.33 0.40
N LEU A 59 -7.46 -19.10 1.43
CA LEU A 59 -6.20 -18.37 1.30
C LEU A 59 -5.25 -19.03 0.28
N ASP A 60 -5.16 -20.35 0.31
CA ASP A 60 -4.38 -21.13 -0.65
C ASP A 60 -4.89 -20.95 -2.09
N ARG A 61 -6.20 -21.04 -2.31
CA ARG A 61 -6.81 -20.81 -3.62
C ARG A 61 -6.60 -19.38 -4.13
N GLN A 62 -6.63 -18.40 -3.23
CA GLN A 62 -6.40 -17.00 -3.56
C GLN A 62 -4.92 -16.66 -3.71
N GLY A 63 -4.00 -17.57 -3.38
CA GLY A 63 -2.56 -17.39 -3.49
C GLY A 63 -1.99 -16.41 -2.47
N PHE A 64 -2.59 -16.31 -1.28
CA PHE A 64 -2.17 -15.37 -0.23
C PHE A 64 -0.68 -15.52 0.09
N TYR A 65 -0.22 -16.69 0.48
CA TYR A 65 1.19 -16.92 0.85
C TYR A 65 2.16 -16.83 -0.32
N LYS A 66 1.68 -16.85 -1.56
CA LYS A 66 2.50 -16.62 -2.75
C LYS A 66 2.73 -15.12 -2.99
N ALA A 67 1.75 -14.29 -2.67
CA ALA A 67 1.76 -12.86 -2.95
C ALA A 67 2.17 -12.00 -1.75
N PHE A 68 1.91 -12.49 -0.52
CA PHE A 68 2.17 -11.76 0.71
C PHE A 68 3.17 -12.51 1.61
N PRO A 69 4.22 -11.84 2.14
CA PRO A 69 4.54 -10.43 1.94
C PRO A 69 5.13 -10.17 0.54
N PRO A 70 4.94 -8.97 -0.05
CA PRO A 70 5.55 -8.63 -1.34
C PRO A 70 7.07 -8.63 -1.27
N ALA A 71 7.73 -8.98 -2.36
CA ALA A 71 9.18 -8.96 -2.46
C ALA A 71 9.75 -7.57 -2.11
N GLY A 72 10.82 -7.54 -1.29
CA GLY A 72 11.47 -6.30 -0.86
C GLY A 72 10.73 -5.52 0.23
N VAL A 73 9.64 -6.04 0.77
CA VAL A 73 9.00 -5.52 2.00
C VAL A 73 9.56 -6.28 3.19
N GLU A 74 10.06 -5.55 4.19
CA GLU A 74 10.58 -6.16 5.42
C GLU A 74 9.43 -6.58 6.33
N VAL A 75 9.44 -7.81 6.79
CA VAL A 75 8.55 -8.30 7.86
C VAL A 75 9.25 -8.08 9.19
N VAL A 76 8.78 -7.09 9.96
CA VAL A 76 9.31 -6.78 11.29
C VAL A 76 8.82 -7.80 12.32
N SER A 77 7.56 -8.18 12.22
CA SER A 77 6.97 -9.20 13.11
C SER A 77 5.77 -9.86 12.46
N TRP A 78 5.50 -11.10 12.84
CA TRP A 78 4.31 -11.86 12.42
C TRP A 78 3.90 -12.78 13.56
N TYR A 79 2.79 -12.47 14.20
CA TYR A 79 2.30 -13.21 15.36
C TYR A 79 0.86 -13.66 15.19
N VAL A 80 0.51 -14.71 15.90
CA VAL A 80 -0.89 -15.13 16.09
C VAL A 80 -1.39 -14.55 17.42
N MET A 81 -2.52 -13.85 17.35
CA MET A 81 -3.29 -13.42 18.51
C MET A 81 -4.45 -14.38 18.68
N MET A 82 -4.40 -15.21 19.74
CA MET A 82 -5.45 -16.20 20.00
C MET A 82 -6.82 -15.52 20.10
N GLY A 83 -7.82 -16.10 19.41
CA GLY A 83 -9.18 -15.59 19.38
C GLY A 83 -9.41 -14.42 18.42
N ILE A 84 -8.36 -13.86 17.80
CA ILE A 84 -8.48 -12.77 16.82
C ILE A 84 -8.02 -13.24 15.44
N GLY A 85 -6.77 -13.67 15.32
CA GLY A 85 -6.16 -14.02 14.06
C GLY A 85 -4.68 -13.75 14.05
N GLN A 86 -4.18 -13.15 12.98
CA GLN A 86 -2.76 -12.83 12.84
C GLN A 86 -2.54 -11.31 12.90
N VAL A 87 -1.37 -10.89 13.38
CA VAL A 87 -0.90 -9.52 13.32
C VAL A 87 0.49 -9.49 12.70
N VAL A 88 0.65 -8.67 11.68
CA VAL A 88 1.90 -8.54 10.94
C VAL A 88 2.31 -7.08 10.95
N THR A 89 3.57 -6.82 11.29
CA THR A 89 4.15 -5.49 11.15
C THR A 89 5.17 -5.51 10.02
N LEU A 90 4.96 -4.65 9.05
CA LEU A 90 5.80 -4.47 7.87
C LEU A 90 6.59 -3.18 7.98
N ARG A 91 7.78 -3.14 7.34
CA ARG A 91 8.49 -1.90 7.04
C ARG A 91 8.68 -1.80 5.54
N LEU A 92 8.24 -0.68 4.97
CA LEU A 92 8.19 -0.48 3.53
C LEU A 92 8.26 1.01 3.18
N PRO A 93 8.69 1.37 1.97
CA PRO A 93 8.54 2.74 1.48
C PRO A 93 7.06 3.12 1.39
N ALA A 94 6.72 4.36 1.74
CA ALA A 94 5.33 4.85 1.69
C ALA A 94 4.70 4.70 0.29
N SER A 95 5.50 4.80 -0.76
CA SER A 95 5.08 4.58 -2.17
C SER A 95 4.50 3.19 -2.44
N ARG A 96 4.85 2.19 -1.62
CA ARG A 96 4.38 0.80 -1.75
C ARG A 96 3.16 0.44 -0.91
N LEU A 97 2.61 1.37 -0.12
CA LEU A 97 1.41 1.12 0.68
C LEU A 97 0.24 0.62 -0.17
N ARG A 98 0.03 1.24 -1.34
CA ARG A 98 -1.04 0.84 -2.26
C ARG A 98 -0.85 -0.60 -2.78
N GLU A 99 0.38 -1.01 -3.05
CA GLU A 99 0.70 -2.37 -3.50
C GLU A 99 0.30 -3.40 -2.44
N VAL A 100 0.72 -3.18 -1.18
CA VAL A 100 0.36 -4.05 -0.05
C VAL A 100 -1.15 -4.15 0.10
N ASN A 101 -1.86 -3.00 0.10
CA ASN A 101 -3.31 -2.99 0.22
C ASN A 101 -3.97 -3.82 -0.90
N ARG A 102 -3.56 -3.62 -2.16
CA ARG A 102 -4.11 -4.35 -3.31
C ARG A 102 -3.88 -5.86 -3.25
N ILE A 103 -2.70 -6.28 -2.80
CA ILE A 103 -2.41 -7.70 -2.60
C ILE A 103 -3.38 -8.28 -1.58
N LEU A 104 -3.60 -7.60 -0.45
CA LEU A 104 -4.48 -8.10 0.60
C LEU A 104 -5.96 -8.08 0.20
N GLU A 105 -6.41 -7.06 -0.52
CA GLU A 105 -7.76 -7.03 -1.09
C GLU A 105 -8.02 -8.25 -1.98
N ASN A 106 -7.04 -8.64 -2.79
CA ASN A 106 -7.18 -9.73 -3.75
C ASN A 106 -6.97 -11.13 -3.15
N THR A 107 -6.18 -11.25 -2.08
CA THR A 107 -5.71 -12.57 -1.61
C THR A 107 -6.12 -12.91 -0.18
N ALA A 108 -6.50 -11.93 0.63
CA ALA A 108 -6.84 -12.12 2.04
C ALA A 108 -8.33 -11.96 2.33
N TRP A 109 -9.03 -11.12 1.57
CA TRP A 109 -10.46 -10.86 1.79
C TRP A 109 -11.30 -12.12 1.54
N GLY A 110 -12.34 -12.26 2.35
CA GLY A 110 -13.17 -13.47 2.37
C GLY A 110 -12.70 -14.52 3.37
N SER A 111 -11.40 -14.53 3.72
CA SER A 111 -10.83 -15.31 4.83
C SER A 111 -10.51 -14.46 6.03
N TYR A 112 -10.07 -13.23 5.78
CA TYR A 112 -9.74 -12.25 6.81
C TYR A 112 -10.54 -10.97 6.66
N HIS A 113 -10.90 -10.39 7.80
CA HIS A 113 -11.18 -8.98 7.93
C HIS A 113 -9.86 -8.27 8.25
N THR A 114 -9.45 -7.33 7.41
CA THR A 114 -8.15 -6.65 7.53
C THR A 114 -8.28 -5.25 8.08
N GLU A 115 -7.41 -4.90 9.03
CA GLU A 115 -7.29 -3.55 9.57
C GLU A 115 -5.84 -3.09 9.45
N PHE A 116 -5.62 -1.81 9.09
CA PHE A 116 -4.31 -1.24 8.80
C PHE A 116 -4.03 -0.08 9.74
N TYR A 117 -2.88 -0.13 10.39
CA TYR A 117 -2.46 0.91 11.33
C TYR A 117 -1.03 1.37 11.01
N PRO A 118 -0.81 2.64 10.62
CA PRO A 118 0.52 3.22 10.64
C PRO A 118 1.13 3.08 12.04
N THR A 119 2.35 2.62 12.11
CA THR A 119 3.01 2.26 13.37
C THR A 119 4.41 2.88 13.38
N TYR A 120 4.94 3.16 14.55
CA TYR A 120 6.35 3.53 14.73
C TYR A 120 6.93 2.80 15.94
N ASP A 121 8.25 2.59 15.92
CA ASP A 121 8.95 1.93 17.00
C ASP A 121 9.16 2.89 18.18
N TYR A 122 8.41 2.68 19.24
CA TYR A 122 8.53 3.44 20.49
C TYR A 122 9.43 2.76 21.54
N LYS A 123 9.89 1.52 21.28
CA LYS A 123 10.64 0.71 22.25
C LYS A 123 11.87 1.45 22.79
N PRO A 124 12.76 2.05 21.99
CA PRO A 124 13.93 2.74 22.51
C PRO A 124 13.57 3.88 23.47
N THR A 125 12.59 4.70 23.07
CA THR A 125 12.11 5.83 23.88
C THR A 125 11.40 5.36 25.14
N GLY A 126 10.57 4.34 25.03
CA GLY A 126 9.84 3.77 26.17
C GLY A 126 10.77 3.18 27.22
N LEU A 127 11.78 2.42 26.81
CA LEU A 127 12.78 1.84 27.72
C LEU A 127 13.64 2.92 28.39
N ALA A 128 14.11 3.91 27.64
CA ALA A 128 14.87 5.03 28.22
C ALA A 128 14.04 5.82 29.25
N SER A 129 12.77 6.01 29.00
CA SER A 129 11.85 6.67 29.93
C SER A 129 11.65 5.85 31.20
N HIS A 130 11.53 4.52 31.06
CA HIS A 130 11.41 3.61 32.18
C HIS A 130 12.66 3.65 33.07
N GLU A 131 13.85 3.50 32.49
CA GLU A 131 15.13 3.56 33.21
C GLU A 131 15.29 4.89 33.97
N LYS A 132 14.97 6.01 33.33
CA LYS A 132 14.99 7.33 33.98
C LYS A 132 14.04 7.44 35.17
N ALA A 133 12.88 6.79 35.09
CA ALA A 133 11.92 6.78 36.21
C ALA A 133 12.38 5.93 37.39
N GLN A 134 13.11 4.85 37.13
CA GLN A 134 13.66 3.98 38.17
C GLN A 134 14.88 4.57 38.92
N SER A 135 15.57 5.54 38.29
CA SER A 135 16.77 6.20 38.88
C SER A 135 16.44 7.41 39.76
N LYS A 136 15.16 7.72 39.99
CA LYS A 136 14.68 8.77 40.91
C LYS A 136 14.27 8.18 42.26
#